data_6b81353516adbc4c512324905afad4e1
#
_entry.id   6b81353516adbc4c512324905afad4e1
#
_cell.length_a   1.000
_cell.length_b   1.000
_cell.length_c   1.000
_cell.angle_alpha   90.00
_cell.angle_beta   90.00
_cell.angle_gamma   90.00
#
_symmetry.space_group_name_H-M   'P 1'
#
loop_
_entity.id
_entity.type
_entity.pdbx_description
1 polymer ?
#
loop_
_entity_poly.entity_id
_entity_poly.type
_entity_poly.pdbx_seq_one_letter_code
_entity_poly.pdbx_strand_id
1 'polypeptide(L)'
;MSDMSFAIAISPDGRLRLSSEEGPGGERVSSEQFERLRCELLRANAAGLVDLSSVDWPSVLPASLSFWRDFVRQFFRTLCHADVLPGMGWADLPCPEQSELQELVKAAPPMTGLEYLSSSLLERLWSELCEYAAESAELEQGGPQAWLRRLNPLAHLVGRVTFHLAENKRDAERPFAFLATYSHRVSAQAKPVHRPLAEALKQSVVEGDSGQLERLLEPVRRAASESGLVSELLRSKRLFAPQAWTPAEAYQFLQQ
;
A
#
# COMPACT_ATOMS: atom_id res chain seq x y z
N MET A 1 0.16 -31.94 -20.19
CA MET A 1 1.05 -31.16 -19.28
C MET A 1 0.16 -30.74 -18.13
N SER A 2 0.33 -31.36 -16.95
CA SER A 2 -0.50 -31.04 -15.78
C SER A 2 -0.23 -29.59 -15.38
N ASP A 3 -1.29 -28.79 -15.29
CA ASP A 3 -1.22 -27.43 -14.76
C ASP A 3 -0.90 -27.55 -13.27
N MET A 4 0.33 -27.27 -12.88
CA MET A 4 0.72 -27.21 -11.47
C MET A 4 0.25 -25.88 -10.90
N SER A 5 -0.64 -25.96 -9.92
CA SER A 5 -1.01 -24.85 -9.06
C SER A 5 -0.07 -24.80 -7.86
N PHE A 6 0.28 -23.62 -7.41
CA PHE A 6 1.18 -23.41 -6.28
C PHE A 6 0.40 -22.87 -5.10
N ALA A 7 0.73 -23.35 -3.90
CA ALA A 7 0.12 -22.91 -2.67
C ALA A 7 1.19 -22.65 -1.60
N ILE A 8 0.90 -21.78 -0.64
CA ILE A 8 1.69 -21.66 0.58
C ILE A 8 1.04 -22.54 1.64
N ALA A 9 1.79 -23.53 2.13
CA ALA A 9 1.45 -24.39 3.24
C ALA A 9 2.01 -23.83 4.56
N ILE A 10 1.33 -24.16 5.66
CA ILE A 10 1.75 -23.80 7.02
C ILE A 10 2.23 -25.07 7.71
N SER A 11 3.46 -25.08 8.22
CA SER A 11 3.97 -26.20 9.01
C SER A 11 3.60 -26.06 10.52
N PRO A 12 3.65 -27.14 11.31
CA PRO A 12 3.29 -27.11 12.73
C PRO A 12 4.09 -26.09 13.57
N ASP A 13 5.31 -25.77 13.17
CA ASP A 13 6.15 -24.73 13.78
C ASP A 13 5.82 -23.31 13.27
N GLY A 14 4.81 -23.18 12.39
CA GLY A 14 4.36 -21.92 11.81
C GLY A 14 5.27 -21.36 10.72
N ARG A 15 6.11 -22.20 10.11
CA ARG A 15 6.87 -21.80 8.92
C ARG A 15 5.98 -21.92 7.69
N LEU A 16 6.11 -20.92 6.82
CA LEU A 16 5.47 -20.89 5.52
C LEU A 16 6.34 -21.65 4.51
N ARG A 17 5.75 -22.55 3.75
CA ARG A 17 6.45 -23.34 2.73
C ARG A 17 5.67 -23.33 1.43
N LEU A 18 6.37 -23.24 0.33
CA LEU A 18 5.75 -23.37 -0.97
C LEU A 18 5.52 -24.85 -1.29
N SER A 19 4.29 -25.20 -1.64
CA SER A 19 3.88 -26.53 -2.07
C SER A 19 3.31 -26.47 -3.48
N SER A 20 3.45 -27.57 -4.23
CA SER A 20 2.75 -27.76 -5.50
C SER A 20 1.46 -28.51 -5.24
N GLU A 21 0.34 -27.95 -5.67
CA GLU A 21 -0.98 -28.60 -5.60
C GLU A 21 -1.48 -28.83 -7.04
N GLU A 22 -2.13 -29.98 -7.29
CA GLU A 22 -2.86 -30.20 -8.54
C GLU A 22 -4.21 -29.48 -8.43
N GLY A 23 -4.42 -28.42 -9.20
CA GLY A 23 -5.65 -27.65 -9.17
C GLY A 23 -5.95 -26.91 -10.47
N PRO A 24 -7.21 -26.50 -10.70
CA PRO A 24 -7.60 -25.75 -11.90
C PRO A 24 -6.89 -24.39 -11.93
N GLY A 25 -6.24 -24.10 -13.06
CA GLY A 25 -5.30 -23.04 -13.25
C GLY A 25 -5.79 -21.62 -12.95
N GLY A 26 -5.01 -20.91 -12.16
CA GLY A 26 -4.91 -19.47 -12.17
C GLY A 26 -3.91 -18.97 -13.22
N GLU A 27 -3.73 -17.66 -13.36
CA GLU A 27 -2.66 -17.09 -14.17
C GLU A 27 -1.32 -17.74 -13.80
N ARG A 28 -0.54 -18.13 -14.81
CA ARG A 28 0.66 -18.94 -14.58
C ARG A 28 1.73 -18.14 -13.86
N VAL A 29 2.04 -18.56 -12.65
CA VAL A 29 3.27 -18.15 -11.97
C VAL A 29 4.45 -18.75 -12.74
N SER A 30 5.44 -17.95 -13.11
CA SER A 30 6.61 -18.45 -13.82
C SER A 30 7.47 -19.33 -12.90
N SER A 31 8.23 -20.27 -13.52
CA SER A 31 9.16 -21.11 -12.76
C SER A 31 10.20 -20.27 -11.99
N GLU A 32 10.60 -19.12 -12.53
CA GLU A 32 11.53 -18.20 -11.89
C GLU A 32 10.93 -17.56 -10.63
N GLN A 33 9.68 -17.08 -10.73
CA GLN A 33 8.96 -16.53 -9.56
C GLN A 33 8.76 -17.58 -8.48
N PHE A 34 8.43 -18.82 -8.88
CA PHE A 34 8.31 -19.94 -7.97
C PHE A 34 9.61 -20.21 -7.19
N GLU A 35 10.73 -20.37 -7.91
CA GLU A 35 12.01 -20.65 -7.27
C GLU A 35 12.49 -19.49 -6.40
N ARG A 36 12.27 -18.26 -6.82
CA ARG A 36 12.57 -17.06 -6.02
C ARG A 36 11.80 -17.08 -4.71
N LEU A 37 10.46 -17.22 -4.76
CA LEU A 37 9.64 -17.28 -3.57
C LEU A 37 10.03 -18.44 -2.65
N ARG A 38 10.32 -19.60 -3.23
CA ARG A 38 10.79 -20.78 -2.48
C ARG A 38 12.08 -20.49 -1.71
N CYS A 39 13.04 -19.88 -2.37
CA CYS A 39 14.31 -19.49 -1.76
C CYS A 39 14.10 -18.46 -0.63
N GLU A 40 13.26 -17.46 -0.85
CA GLU A 40 12.99 -16.44 0.16
C GLU A 40 12.22 -17.00 1.37
N LEU A 41 11.24 -17.88 1.16
CA LEU A 41 10.54 -18.57 2.27
C LEU A 41 11.45 -19.52 3.05
N LEU A 42 12.42 -20.16 2.39
CA LEU A 42 13.43 -20.98 3.08
C LEU A 42 14.36 -20.13 3.97
N ARG A 43 14.62 -18.90 3.58
CA ARG A 43 15.45 -17.95 4.34
C ARG A 43 14.68 -17.42 5.56
N ALA A 44 13.49 -16.88 5.36
CA ALA A 44 12.60 -16.39 6.42
C ALA A 44 11.16 -16.24 5.90
N ASN A 45 10.15 -16.45 6.77
CA ASN A 45 8.76 -16.18 6.41
C ASN A 45 8.57 -14.74 5.89
N ALA A 46 9.13 -13.77 6.60
CA ALA A 46 9.03 -12.35 6.25
C ALA A 46 9.66 -12.05 4.88
N ALA A 47 10.80 -12.64 4.55
CA ALA A 47 11.43 -12.46 3.24
C ALA A 47 10.54 -12.94 2.09
N GLY A 48 9.96 -14.14 2.21
CA GLY A 48 9.03 -14.67 1.22
C GLY A 48 7.72 -13.87 1.12
N LEU A 49 7.17 -13.43 2.24
CA LEU A 49 5.97 -12.58 2.27
C LEU A 49 6.23 -11.22 1.60
N VAL A 50 7.39 -10.62 1.84
CA VAL A 50 7.79 -9.37 1.19
C VAL A 50 7.97 -9.56 -0.32
N ASP A 51 8.64 -10.64 -0.76
CA ASP A 51 8.76 -10.96 -2.19
C ASP A 51 7.39 -11.12 -2.86
N LEU A 52 6.45 -11.80 -2.21
CA LEU A 52 5.09 -12.01 -2.72
C LEU A 52 4.31 -10.70 -2.89
N SER A 53 4.68 -9.65 -2.18
CA SER A 53 4.06 -8.32 -2.29
C SER A 53 4.61 -7.46 -3.43
N SER A 54 5.72 -7.87 -4.06
CA SER A 54 6.36 -7.11 -5.12
C SER A 54 5.48 -6.99 -6.37
N VAL A 55 5.78 -6.00 -7.22
CA VAL A 55 5.02 -5.73 -8.45
C VAL A 55 5.20 -6.78 -9.55
N ASP A 56 6.20 -7.65 -9.41
CA ASP A 56 6.54 -8.68 -10.41
C ASP A 56 5.53 -9.84 -10.45
N TRP A 57 4.66 -9.94 -9.44
CA TRP A 57 3.67 -11.00 -9.36
C TRP A 57 2.44 -10.70 -10.19
N PRO A 58 1.79 -11.72 -10.81
CA PRO A 58 0.54 -11.57 -11.52
C PRO A 58 -0.55 -10.92 -10.65
N SER A 59 -1.48 -10.21 -11.28
CA SER A 59 -2.62 -9.60 -10.57
C SER A 59 -3.53 -10.65 -9.95
N VAL A 60 -3.72 -11.78 -10.63
CA VAL A 60 -4.51 -12.93 -10.16
C VAL A 60 -3.56 -14.02 -9.70
N LEU A 61 -3.68 -14.43 -8.45
CA LEU A 61 -2.90 -15.50 -7.84
C LEU A 61 -3.84 -16.61 -7.33
N PRO A 62 -3.32 -17.85 -7.15
CA PRO A 62 -3.99 -18.89 -6.38
C PRO A 62 -4.44 -18.37 -5.02
N ALA A 63 -5.54 -18.92 -4.49
CA ALA A 63 -6.22 -18.39 -3.31
C ALA A 63 -5.31 -18.27 -2.08
N SER A 64 -4.47 -19.26 -1.80
CA SER A 64 -3.53 -19.23 -0.68
C SER A 64 -2.44 -18.16 -0.86
N LEU A 65 -1.87 -18.01 -2.06
CA LEU A 65 -0.91 -16.95 -2.36
C LEU A 65 -1.57 -15.57 -2.28
N SER A 66 -2.81 -15.43 -2.75
CA SER A 66 -3.57 -14.19 -2.67
C SER A 66 -3.81 -13.78 -1.22
N PHE A 67 -4.20 -14.72 -0.35
CA PHE A 67 -4.39 -14.50 1.08
C PHE A 67 -3.13 -13.93 1.74
N TRP A 68 -1.99 -14.58 1.54
CA TRP A 68 -0.73 -14.12 2.12
C TRP A 68 -0.26 -12.79 1.54
N ARG A 69 -0.47 -12.56 0.24
CA ARG A 69 -0.20 -11.27 -0.39
C ARG A 69 -1.07 -10.14 0.20
N ASP A 70 -2.33 -10.41 0.49
CA ASP A 70 -3.23 -9.41 1.06
C ASP A 70 -2.89 -9.13 2.53
N PHE A 71 -2.46 -10.12 3.29
CA PHE A 71 -1.91 -9.94 4.64
C PHE A 71 -0.68 -9.01 4.63
N VAL A 72 0.29 -9.28 3.77
CA VAL A 72 1.49 -8.46 3.71
C VAL A 72 1.22 -7.06 3.11
N ARG A 73 0.21 -6.92 2.26
CA ARG A 73 -0.24 -5.60 1.77
C ARG A 73 -0.89 -4.76 2.88
N GLN A 74 -1.53 -5.40 3.85
CA GLN A 74 -2.02 -4.69 5.05
C GLN A 74 -0.83 -4.17 5.87
N PHE A 75 0.22 -4.98 6.03
CA PHE A 75 1.47 -4.54 6.64
C PHE A 75 2.08 -3.33 5.92
N PHE A 76 2.24 -3.38 4.60
CA PHE A 76 2.79 -2.25 3.84
C PHE A 76 1.91 -1.00 3.89
N ARG A 77 0.59 -1.14 3.99
CA ARG A 77 -0.30 0.01 4.23
C ARG A 77 0.02 0.69 5.57
N THR A 78 0.14 -0.10 6.62
CA THR A 78 0.50 0.40 7.95
C THR A 78 1.88 1.05 7.94
N LEU A 79 2.87 0.41 7.30
CA LEU A 79 4.23 0.94 7.15
C LEU A 79 4.26 2.29 6.42
N CYS A 80 3.54 2.41 5.30
CA CYS A 80 3.47 3.67 4.55
C CYS A 80 2.77 4.80 5.33
N HIS A 81 1.85 4.45 6.25
CA HIS A 81 1.23 5.42 7.14
C HIS A 81 2.13 5.80 8.32
N ALA A 82 2.95 4.87 8.81
CA ALA A 82 3.88 5.12 9.92
C ALA A 82 5.04 6.06 9.53
N ASP A 83 5.46 6.07 8.27
CA ASP A 83 6.47 7.02 7.76
C ASP A 83 6.07 8.51 7.97
N VAL A 84 4.79 8.78 8.25
CA VAL A 84 4.26 10.12 8.52
C VAL A 84 4.27 10.43 10.02
N LEU A 85 4.48 9.44 10.90
CA LEU A 85 4.48 9.63 12.34
C LEU A 85 5.91 9.91 12.84
N PRO A 86 6.22 11.13 13.33
CA PRO A 86 7.54 11.45 13.86
C PRO A 86 7.88 10.55 15.06
N GLY A 87 8.99 9.83 14.98
CA GLY A 87 9.54 9.06 16.11
C GLY A 87 9.08 7.61 16.23
N MET A 88 8.24 7.10 15.32
CA MET A 88 7.91 5.67 15.27
C MET A 88 8.94 4.93 14.41
N GLY A 89 9.62 3.96 14.99
CA GLY A 89 10.48 3.03 14.25
C GLY A 89 9.68 2.00 13.47
N TRP A 90 10.22 1.46 12.39
CA TRP A 90 9.56 0.40 11.60
C TRP A 90 9.42 -0.92 12.39
N ALA A 91 10.26 -1.12 13.40
CA ALA A 91 10.16 -2.24 14.33
C ALA A 91 8.93 -2.14 15.27
N ASP A 92 8.39 -0.94 15.48
CA ASP A 92 7.32 -0.66 16.43
C ASP A 92 5.96 -0.44 15.75
N LEU A 93 5.78 -0.93 14.52
CA LEU A 93 4.51 -0.78 13.80
C LEU A 93 3.37 -1.48 14.54
N PRO A 94 2.21 -0.81 14.72
CA PRO A 94 1.08 -1.41 15.41
C PRO A 94 0.59 -2.66 14.66
N CYS A 95 0.47 -3.76 15.39
CA CYS A 95 -0.20 -4.95 14.90
C CYS A 95 -1.70 -4.69 14.73
N PRO A 96 -2.38 -5.30 13.74
CA PRO A 96 -3.84 -5.27 13.68
C PRO A 96 -4.50 -5.75 14.96
N GLU A 97 -5.70 -5.25 15.27
CA GLU A 97 -6.44 -5.68 16.43
C GLU A 97 -6.76 -7.18 16.39
N GLN A 98 -6.90 -7.77 17.58
CA GLN A 98 -7.20 -9.20 17.73
C GLN A 98 -8.47 -9.63 16.96
N SER A 99 -9.48 -8.76 16.94
CA SER A 99 -10.72 -8.95 16.18
C SER A 99 -10.46 -9.04 14.67
N GLU A 100 -9.60 -8.17 14.14
CA GLU A 100 -9.21 -8.17 12.71
C GLU A 100 -8.42 -9.42 12.35
N LEU A 101 -7.48 -9.84 13.20
CA LEU A 101 -6.72 -11.06 13.00
C LEU A 101 -7.63 -12.32 13.03
N GLN A 102 -8.64 -12.35 13.91
CA GLN A 102 -9.61 -13.42 13.93
C GLN A 102 -10.46 -13.48 12.66
N GLU A 103 -10.86 -12.32 12.12
CA GLU A 103 -11.58 -12.27 10.83
C GLU A 103 -10.70 -12.75 9.67
N LEU A 104 -9.40 -12.40 9.67
CA LEU A 104 -8.45 -12.94 8.69
C LEU A 104 -8.35 -14.47 8.77
N VAL A 105 -8.24 -15.03 9.97
CA VAL A 105 -8.21 -16.49 10.17
C VAL A 105 -9.48 -17.15 9.63
N LYS A 106 -10.66 -16.59 9.90
CA LYS A 106 -11.94 -17.10 9.40
C LYS A 106 -12.08 -17.01 7.87
N ALA A 107 -11.51 -15.95 7.27
CA ALA A 107 -11.57 -15.71 5.83
C ALA A 107 -10.50 -16.46 5.04
N ALA A 108 -9.60 -17.20 5.71
CA ALA A 108 -8.52 -17.91 5.07
C ALA A 108 -9.05 -19.00 4.12
N PRO A 109 -8.53 -19.09 2.90
CA PRO A 109 -8.91 -20.13 1.96
C PRO A 109 -8.38 -21.51 2.42
N PRO A 110 -8.94 -22.60 1.90
CA PRO A 110 -8.36 -23.93 2.10
C PRO A 110 -6.90 -23.94 1.65
N MET A 111 -6.01 -24.40 2.54
CA MET A 111 -4.59 -24.59 2.28
C MET A 111 -4.02 -25.66 3.19
N THR A 112 -2.95 -26.30 2.78
CA THR A 112 -2.25 -27.29 3.58
C THR A 112 -1.74 -26.66 4.89
N GLY A 113 -2.08 -27.26 6.04
CA GLY A 113 -1.70 -26.77 7.37
C GLY A 113 -2.56 -25.60 7.87
N LEU A 114 -3.78 -25.42 7.30
CA LEU A 114 -4.73 -24.38 7.75
C LEU A 114 -5.05 -24.51 9.24
N GLU A 115 -5.01 -25.71 9.80
CA GLU A 115 -5.21 -25.99 11.23
C GLU A 115 -4.18 -25.30 12.14
N TYR A 116 -3.03 -24.93 11.60
CA TYR A 116 -1.98 -24.18 12.32
C TYR A 116 -2.14 -22.67 12.21
N LEU A 117 -3.06 -22.18 11.35
CA LEU A 117 -3.33 -20.75 11.21
C LEU A 117 -4.11 -20.26 12.44
N SER A 118 -3.55 -19.31 13.14
CA SER A 118 -4.15 -18.68 14.31
C SER A 118 -3.82 -17.19 14.36
N SER A 119 -4.58 -16.42 15.16
CA SER A 119 -4.25 -15.01 15.40
C SER A 119 -2.83 -14.85 15.94
N SER A 120 -2.40 -15.76 16.84
CA SER A 120 -1.04 -15.73 17.39
C SER A 120 0.05 -15.97 16.33
N LEU A 121 -0.23 -16.81 15.33
CA LEU A 121 0.68 -16.98 14.19
C LEU A 121 0.74 -15.70 13.37
N LEU A 122 -0.38 -15.06 13.08
CA LEU A 122 -0.42 -13.81 12.32
C LEU A 122 0.28 -12.66 13.07
N GLU A 123 0.11 -12.57 14.40
CA GLU A 123 0.86 -11.61 15.25
C GLU A 123 2.37 -11.83 15.17
N ARG A 124 2.82 -13.09 15.27
CA ARG A 124 4.24 -13.42 15.14
C ARG A 124 4.77 -13.05 13.76
N LEU A 125 4.05 -13.41 12.69
CA LEU A 125 4.45 -13.05 11.33
C LEU A 125 4.48 -11.54 11.11
N TRP A 126 3.60 -10.79 11.78
CA TRP A 126 3.63 -9.33 11.76
C TRP A 126 4.90 -8.78 12.40
N SER A 127 5.29 -9.32 13.57
CA SER A 127 6.55 -8.94 14.23
C SER A 127 7.77 -9.30 13.38
N GLU A 128 7.80 -10.49 12.79
CA GLU A 128 8.85 -10.91 11.84
C GLU A 128 8.95 -9.94 10.63
N LEU A 129 7.81 -9.45 10.12
CA LEU A 129 7.77 -8.45 9.04
C LEU A 129 8.31 -7.10 9.49
N CYS A 130 7.98 -6.64 10.71
CA CYS A 130 8.51 -5.40 11.28
C CYS A 130 10.03 -5.42 11.38
N GLU A 131 10.58 -6.49 11.98
CA GLU A 131 12.02 -6.68 12.16
C GLU A 131 12.72 -6.75 10.79
N TYR A 132 12.21 -7.57 9.87
CA TYR A 132 12.77 -7.72 8.53
C TYR A 132 12.75 -6.41 7.73
N ALA A 133 11.67 -5.64 7.83
CA ALA A 133 11.56 -4.35 7.14
C ALA A 133 12.56 -3.33 7.70
N ALA A 134 12.71 -3.26 9.03
CA ALA A 134 13.65 -2.37 9.69
C ALA A 134 15.10 -2.70 9.28
N GLU A 135 15.51 -3.95 9.40
CA GLU A 135 16.84 -4.41 9.00
C GLU A 135 17.13 -4.18 7.51
N SER A 136 16.17 -4.53 6.64
CA SER A 136 16.31 -4.36 5.20
C SER A 136 16.42 -2.89 4.79
N ALA A 137 15.71 -2.01 5.48
CA ALA A 137 15.75 -0.58 5.23
C ALA A 137 17.05 0.08 5.69
N GLU A 138 17.66 -0.41 6.77
CA GLU A 138 18.97 0.04 7.24
C GLU A 138 20.09 -0.36 6.27
N LEU A 139 19.98 -1.54 5.67
CA LEU A 139 20.97 -2.05 4.71
C LEU A 139 20.83 -1.46 3.31
N GLU A 140 19.69 -0.87 2.98
CA GLU A 140 19.42 -0.33 1.65
C GLU A 140 20.19 0.97 1.40
N GLN A 141 20.90 1.05 0.27
CA GLN A 141 21.52 2.29 -0.18
C GLN A 141 20.45 3.33 -0.54
N GLY A 142 20.32 4.36 0.26
CA GLY A 142 19.26 5.37 0.15
C GLY A 142 18.15 5.22 1.19
N GLY A 143 18.31 4.26 2.13
CA GLY A 143 17.47 4.09 3.31
C GLY A 143 16.06 3.57 3.04
N PRO A 144 15.16 3.74 4.01
CA PRO A 144 13.81 3.16 3.99
C PRO A 144 12.99 3.46 2.74
N GLN A 145 13.04 4.69 2.25
CA GLN A 145 12.30 5.11 1.05
C GLN A 145 12.82 4.45 -0.24
N ALA A 146 14.11 4.16 -0.32
CA ALA A 146 14.69 3.45 -1.45
C ALA A 146 14.24 1.97 -1.45
N TRP A 147 14.26 1.34 -0.27
CA TRP A 147 13.76 -0.03 -0.10
C TRP A 147 12.28 -0.17 -0.49
N LEU A 148 11.42 0.72 -0.01
CA LEU A 148 10.00 0.74 -0.38
C LEU A 148 9.78 0.92 -1.89
N ARG A 149 10.54 1.83 -2.53
CA ARG A 149 10.44 2.04 -3.99
C ARG A 149 10.90 0.84 -4.80
N ARG A 150 11.90 0.10 -4.30
CA ARG A 150 12.36 -1.14 -4.95
C ARG A 150 11.29 -2.23 -4.94
N LEU A 151 10.56 -2.38 -3.83
CA LEU A 151 9.48 -3.37 -3.70
C LEU A 151 8.23 -2.95 -4.48
N ASN A 152 7.86 -1.69 -4.37
CA ASN A 152 6.74 -1.11 -5.09
C ASN A 152 7.05 0.35 -5.45
N PRO A 153 7.36 0.64 -6.73
CA PRO A 153 7.68 2.01 -7.17
C PRO A 153 6.61 3.06 -6.83
N LEU A 154 5.36 2.62 -6.59
CA LEU A 154 4.23 3.51 -6.28
C LEU A 154 3.89 3.56 -4.77
N ALA A 155 4.59 2.79 -3.92
CA ALA A 155 4.32 2.78 -2.47
C ALA A 155 4.50 4.18 -1.85
N HIS A 156 5.46 4.96 -2.36
CA HIS A 156 5.72 6.33 -1.92
C HIS A 156 4.57 7.31 -2.19
N LEU A 157 3.59 6.94 -3.01
CA LEU A 157 2.42 7.77 -3.31
C LEU A 157 1.27 7.58 -2.31
N VAL A 158 1.30 6.52 -1.49
CA VAL A 158 0.29 6.31 -0.45
C VAL A 158 0.49 7.34 0.67
N GLY A 159 -0.61 7.93 1.13
CA GLY A 159 -0.55 9.02 2.11
C GLY A 159 -0.22 10.39 1.52
N ARG A 160 -0.09 10.51 0.20
CA ARG A 160 0.26 11.77 -0.47
C ARG A 160 -0.97 12.49 -1.01
N VAL A 161 -0.89 13.81 -0.97
CA VAL A 161 -1.80 14.65 -1.74
C VAL A 161 -1.20 14.88 -3.11
N THR A 162 -1.99 14.64 -4.15
CA THR A 162 -1.60 14.83 -5.54
C THR A 162 -2.50 15.90 -6.17
N PHE A 163 -1.88 16.87 -6.82
CA PHE A 163 -2.60 17.88 -7.58
C PHE A 163 -2.69 17.44 -9.04
N HIS A 164 -3.90 17.42 -9.56
CA HIS A 164 -4.18 17.06 -10.93
C HIS A 164 -4.61 18.28 -11.73
N LEU A 165 -4.00 18.45 -12.88
CA LEU A 165 -4.44 19.39 -13.90
C LEU A 165 -4.83 18.59 -15.14
N ALA A 166 -6.11 18.67 -15.53
CA ALA A 166 -6.65 17.94 -16.67
C ALA A 166 -7.30 18.90 -17.67
N GLU A 167 -7.29 18.54 -18.94
CA GLU A 167 -7.99 19.31 -19.97
C GLU A 167 -9.51 19.13 -19.83
N ASN A 168 -10.24 20.25 -19.81
CA ASN A 168 -11.70 20.31 -19.86
C ASN A 168 -12.17 20.78 -21.24
N LYS A 169 -12.39 19.86 -22.16
CA LYS A 169 -12.79 20.14 -23.54
C LYS A 169 -14.19 20.78 -23.68
N ARG A 170 -14.97 20.85 -22.58
CA ARG A 170 -16.34 21.34 -22.59
C ARG A 170 -16.46 22.82 -22.30
N ASP A 171 -15.38 23.44 -21.79
CA ASP A 171 -15.35 24.86 -21.43
C ASP A 171 -14.16 25.54 -22.12
N ALA A 172 -14.45 26.34 -23.15
CA ALA A 172 -13.42 27.03 -23.92
C ALA A 172 -12.78 28.21 -23.18
N GLU A 173 -13.47 28.81 -22.21
CA GLU A 173 -12.93 29.92 -21.41
C GLU A 173 -12.08 29.41 -20.26
N ARG A 174 -12.41 28.23 -19.70
CA ARG A 174 -11.71 27.58 -18.61
C ARG A 174 -11.37 26.13 -18.98
N PRO A 175 -10.45 25.94 -19.92
CA PRO A 175 -10.18 24.63 -20.51
C PRO A 175 -9.39 23.68 -19.60
N PHE A 176 -9.10 24.06 -18.37
CA PHE A 176 -8.37 23.23 -17.41
C PHE A 176 -9.20 22.98 -16.15
N ALA A 177 -9.20 21.73 -15.71
CA ALA A 177 -9.77 21.32 -14.44
C ALA A 177 -8.64 20.99 -13.44
N PHE A 178 -8.64 21.66 -12.31
CA PHE A 178 -7.73 21.38 -11.20
C PHE A 178 -8.46 20.63 -10.11
N LEU A 179 -7.80 19.60 -9.55
CA LEU A 179 -8.33 18.78 -8.46
C LEU A 179 -7.20 18.30 -7.56
N ALA A 180 -7.36 18.47 -6.25
CA ALA A 180 -6.52 17.82 -5.26
C ALA A 180 -7.11 16.47 -4.84
N THR A 181 -6.31 15.41 -4.89
CA THR A 181 -6.68 14.07 -4.45
C THR A 181 -5.74 13.57 -3.39
N TYR A 182 -6.23 12.64 -2.58
CA TYR A 182 -5.45 11.91 -1.60
C TYR A 182 -5.36 10.44 -2.00
N SER A 183 -4.13 9.91 -1.99
CA SER A 183 -3.87 8.50 -2.29
C SER A 183 -3.92 7.70 -1.01
N HIS A 184 -5.03 6.98 -0.77
CA HIS A 184 -5.26 6.28 0.50
C HIS A 184 -4.78 4.81 0.49
N ARG A 185 -4.55 4.23 -0.69
CA ARG A 185 -4.06 2.86 -0.86
C ARG A 185 -3.53 2.62 -2.26
N VAL A 186 -2.80 1.53 -2.42
CA VAL A 186 -2.47 0.95 -3.72
C VAL A 186 -3.52 -0.12 -4.06
N SER A 187 -4.03 -0.12 -5.29
CA SER A 187 -4.98 -1.13 -5.77
C SER A 187 -4.33 -2.51 -5.91
N ALA A 188 -5.14 -3.54 -6.14
CA ALA A 188 -4.65 -4.89 -6.45
C ALA A 188 -3.71 -4.93 -7.67
N GLN A 189 -3.85 -3.98 -8.60
CA GLN A 189 -3.01 -3.83 -9.80
C GLN A 189 -1.82 -2.87 -9.57
N ALA A 190 -1.40 -2.68 -8.34
CA ALA A 190 -0.31 -1.80 -7.91
C ALA A 190 -0.46 -0.33 -8.34
N LYS A 191 -1.69 0.15 -8.59
CA LYS A 191 -1.97 1.56 -8.92
C LYS A 191 -2.47 2.31 -7.68
N PRO A 192 -2.03 3.56 -7.45
CA PRO A 192 -2.56 4.36 -6.36
C PRO A 192 -4.06 4.62 -6.58
N VAL A 193 -4.84 4.41 -5.53
CA VAL A 193 -6.27 4.72 -5.55
C VAL A 193 -6.44 6.13 -4.99
N HIS A 194 -6.79 7.04 -5.88
CA HIS A 194 -7.01 8.44 -5.54
C HIS A 194 -8.46 8.68 -5.12
N ARG A 195 -8.63 9.49 -4.10
CA ARG A 195 -9.94 9.99 -3.64
C ARG A 195 -9.86 11.51 -3.58
N PRO A 196 -10.91 12.25 -3.96
CA PRO A 196 -10.94 13.71 -3.77
C PRO A 196 -10.58 14.08 -2.34
N LEU A 197 -9.68 15.06 -2.17
CA LEU A 197 -9.18 15.45 -0.84
C LEU A 197 -10.32 15.86 0.10
N ALA A 198 -11.35 16.53 -0.43
CA ALA A 198 -12.53 16.92 0.35
C ALA A 198 -13.32 15.72 0.91
N GLU A 199 -13.42 14.63 0.15
CA GLU A 199 -14.10 13.41 0.61
C GLU A 199 -13.29 12.70 1.68
N ALA A 200 -11.98 12.62 1.52
CA ALA A 200 -11.08 12.06 2.52
C ALA A 200 -11.17 12.82 3.85
N LEU A 201 -11.18 14.15 3.80
CA LEU A 201 -11.34 15.01 4.98
C LEU A 201 -12.72 14.83 5.67
N LYS A 202 -13.79 14.77 4.88
CA LYS A 202 -15.15 14.57 5.44
C LYS A 202 -15.24 13.22 6.17
N GLN A 203 -14.66 12.18 5.59
CA GLN A 203 -14.66 10.86 6.21
C GLN A 203 -13.90 10.86 7.53
N SER A 204 -12.69 11.44 7.58
CA SER A 204 -11.89 11.54 8.81
C SER A 204 -12.61 12.32 9.93
N VAL A 205 -13.37 13.35 9.57
CA VAL A 205 -14.20 14.11 10.53
C VAL A 205 -15.36 13.26 11.06
N VAL A 206 -16.01 12.48 10.19
CA VAL A 206 -17.14 11.61 10.58
C VAL A 206 -16.67 10.47 11.49
N GLU A 207 -15.48 9.92 11.20
CA GLU A 207 -14.88 8.84 11.99
C GLU A 207 -14.25 9.33 13.30
N GLY A 208 -14.14 10.65 13.50
CA GLY A 208 -13.58 11.25 14.72
C GLY A 208 -12.07 11.04 14.86
N ASP A 209 -11.38 10.61 13.79
CA ASP A 209 -9.95 10.36 13.79
C ASP A 209 -9.16 11.66 13.52
N SER A 210 -8.83 12.36 14.61
CA SER A 210 -8.02 13.59 14.55
C SER A 210 -6.60 13.33 14.03
N GLY A 211 -6.04 12.15 14.29
CA GLY A 211 -4.72 11.76 13.78
C GLY A 211 -4.73 11.57 12.26
N GLN A 212 -5.79 10.99 11.70
CA GLN A 212 -5.96 10.89 10.25
C GLN A 212 -6.15 12.27 9.61
N LEU A 213 -6.89 13.16 10.25
CA LEU A 213 -7.09 14.54 9.79
C LEU A 213 -5.76 15.30 9.69
N GLU A 214 -4.91 15.20 10.69
CA GLU A 214 -3.57 15.81 10.67
C GLU A 214 -2.70 15.24 9.55
N ARG A 215 -2.67 13.92 9.38
CA ARG A 215 -1.93 13.24 8.29
C ARG A 215 -2.38 13.69 6.90
N LEU A 216 -3.68 13.96 6.71
CA LEU A 216 -4.22 14.48 5.46
C LEU A 216 -3.80 15.93 5.19
N LEU A 217 -3.71 16.75 6.24
CA LEU A 217 -3.44 18.19 6.12
C LEU A 217 -1.93 18.51 6.09
N GLU A 218 -1.08 17.69 6.71
CA GLU A 218 0.36 17.94 6.78
C GLU A 218 1.04 18.07 5.39
N PRO A 219 0.81 17.16 4.41
CA PRO A 219 1.36 17.32 3.06
C PRO A 219 0.87 18.61 2.37
N VAL A 220 -0.38 18.98 2.63
CA VAL A 220 -0.97 20.21 2.07
C VAL A 220 -0.33 21.46 2.68
N ARG A 221 -0.11 21.47 4.00
CA ARG A 221 0.57 22.57 4.70
C ARG A 221 2.02 22.74 4.22
N ARG A 222 2.73 21.61 4.03
CA ARG A 222 4.09 21.63 3.48
C ARG A 222 4.10 22.21 2.07
N ALA A 223 3.24 21.74 1.18
CA ALA A 223 3.11 22.31 -0.16
C ALA A 223 2.73 23.80 -0.13
N ALA A 224 1.89 24.22 0.80
CA ALA A 224 1.52 25.61 1.00
C ALA A 224 2.66 26.50 1.52
N SER A 225 3.62 25.94 2.27
CA SER A 225 4.83 26.68 2.70
C SER A 225 5.83 26.89 1.57
N GLU A 226 5.80 26.04 0.56
CA GLU A 226 6.72 26.09 -0.61
C GLU A 226 6.10 26.82 -1.82
N SER A 227 4.76 26.84 -1.92
CA SER A 227 4.02 27.40 -3.04
C SER A 227 3.01 28.45 -2.61
N GLY A 228 3.18 29.70 -3.03
CA GLY A 228 2.24 30.78 -2.78
C GLY A 228 0.84 30.52 -3.35
N LEU A 229 0.76 29.83 -4.50
CA LEU A 229 -0.51 29.46 -5.12
C LEU A 229 -1.26 28.42 -4.26
N VAL A 230 -0.56 27.38 -3.78
CA VAL A 230 -1.17 26.36 -2.91
C VAL A 230 -1.61 26.97 -1.59
N SER A 231 -0.82 27.91 -1.03
CA SER A 231 -1.19 28.67 0.16
C SER A 231 -2.48 29.47 -0.03
N GLU A 232 -2.62 30.17 -1.17
CA GLU A 232 -3.83 30.91 -1.52
C GLU A 232 -5.04 30.00 -1.70
N LEU A 233 -4.88 28.88 -2.41
CA LEU A 233 -5.94 27.88 -2.61
C LEU A 233 -6.40 27.26 -1.28
N LEU A 234 -5.46 27.01 -0.36
CA LEU A 234 -5.76 26.49 0.97
C LEU A 234 -6.52 27.52 1.81
N ARG A 235 -6.03 28.76 1.86
CA ARG A 235 -6.64 29.88 2.62
C ARG A 235 -8.06 30.19 2.14
N SER A 236 -8.27 30.19 0.82
CA SER A 236 -9.58 30.42 0.19
C SER A 236 -10.50 29.20 0.23
N LYS A 237 -10.04 28.05 0.77
CA LYS A 237 -10.73 26.74 0.76
C LYS A 237 -11.03 26.19 -0.64
N ARG A 238 -10.51 26.82 -1.69
CA ARG A 238 -10.71 26.37 -3.08
C ARG A 238 -9.98 25.07 -3.38
N LEU A 239 -8.95 24.71 -2.59
CA LEU A 239 -8.22 23.46 -2.73
C LEU A 239 -9.10 22.20 -2.56
N PHE A 240 -10.19 22.32 -1.84
CA PHE A 240 -11.07 21.19 -1.49
C PHE A 240 -12.20 20.95 -2.48
N ALA A 241 -12.28 21.72 -3.55
CA ALA A 241 -13.28 21.55 -4.60
C ALA A 241 -12.63 21.53 -5.98
N PRO A 242 -13.18 20.78 -6.95
CA PRO A 242 -12.74 20.90 -8.33
C PRO A 242 -12.84 22.36 -8.81
N GLN A 243 -11.79 22.85 -9.47
CA GLN A 243 -11.72 24.20 -10.01
C GLN A 243 -11.65 24.15 -11.53
N ALA A 244 -12.37 25.04 -12.18
CA ALA A 244 -12.18 25.30 -13.61
C ALA A 244 -11.23 26.49 -13.77
N TRP A 245 -10.12 26.29 -14.47
CA TRP A 245 -9.02 27.26 -14.61
C TRP A 245 -8.86 27.77 -16.03
N THR A 246 -8.48 29.00 -16.12
CA THR A 246 -8.01 29.61 -17.36
C THR A 246 -6.60 29.10 -17.72
N PRO A 247 -6.14 29.28 -18.98
CA PRO A 247 -4.76 28.95 -19.34
C PRO A 247 -3.71 29.67 -18.50
N ALA A 248 -3.97 30.91 -18.08
CA ALA A 248 -3.05 31.67 -17.24
C ALA A 248 -2.91 31.10 -15.83
N GLU A 249 -4.01 30.68 -15.20
CA GLU A 249 -4.01 30.01 -13.88
C GLU A 249 -3.30 28.64 -13.94
N ALA A 250 -3.57 27.87 -14.99
CA ALA A 250 -2.91 26.59 -15.22
C ALA A 250 -1.39 26.76 -15.44
N TYR A 251 -1.00 27.73 -16.23
CA TYR A 251 0.41 28.04 -16.46
C TYR A 251 1.14 28.47 -15.18
N GLN A 252 0.51 29.33 -14.39
CA GLN A 252 1.05 29.75 -13.09
C GLN A 252 1.30 28.56 -12.16
N PHE A 253 0.41 27.56 -12.16
CA PHE A 253 0.58 26.34 -11.37
C PHE A 253 1.75 25.49 -11.87
N LEU A 254 1.94 25.37 -13.18
CA LEU A 254 3.01 24.57 -13.77
C LEU A 254 4.42 25.18 -13.59
N GLN A 255 4.51 26.44 -13.18
CA GLN A 255 5.78 27.13 -12.91
C GLN A 255 6.24 27.01 -11.45
N GLN A 256 5.44 26.41 -10.57
CA GLN A 256 5.74 26.21 -9.14
C GLN A 256 6.52 24.90 -8.92
#